data_09c7eb2a68fae6a93006b17e8a5f7554
#
_entry.id   09c7eb2a68fae6a93006b17e8a5f7554
#
_cell.length_a   1.000
_cell.length_b   1.000
_cell.length_c   1.000
_cell.angle_alpha   90.00
_cell.angle_beta   90.00
_cell.angle_gamma   90.00
#
_symmetry.space_group_name_H-M   'P 1'
#
loop_
_entity.id
_entity.type
_entity.pdbx_description
1 polymer ?
#
loop_
_entity_poly.entity_id
_entity_poly.type
_entity_poly.pdbx_seq_one_letter_code
_entity_poly.pdbx_strand_id
1 'polypeptide(L)'
;MGQWIGGMPRSIITGKQIPKGVSGGVTVAGFVGAVIGAVSIGVCIYFNDWIELKKALDWSETQIFLSVVSLGILGTIIDSTIGDLFQGKYTQSDGLLSDVPDKENPVIAKGVIWVTNDRVNAMTGFVTVLLGGLILF
;
A
#
# COMPACT_ATOMS: atom_id res chain seq x y z
N MET A 1 9.46 5.56 -6.10
CA MET A 1 10.25 4.77 -7.09
C MET A 1 9.37 4.17 -8.20
N GLY A 2 8.26 3.51 -7.91
CA GLY A 2 7.41 2.86 -8.91
C GLY A 2 6.93 3.76 -10.06
N GLN A 3 6.60 5.02 -9.77
CA GLN A 3 6.15 5.98 -10.78
C GLN A 3 7.27 6.45 -11.74
N TRP A 4 8.52 6.48 -11.30
CA TRP A 4 9.65 7.01 -12.05
C TRP A 4 10.34 5.96 -12.92
N ILE A 5 10.46 4.73 -12.40
CA ILE A 5 11.25 3.65 -13.02
C ILE A 5 10.36 2.50 -13.50
N GLY A 6 9.14 2.37 -12.97
CA GLY A 6 8.28 1.20 -13.11
C GLY A 6 7.50 1.05 -14.42
N GLY A 7 7.66 1.97 -15.39
CA GLY A 7 6.85 1.92 -16.61
C GLY A 7 5.38 2.29 -16.39
N MET A 8 4.49 1.76 -17.24
CA MET A 8 3.04 1.96 -17.10
C MET A 8 2.48 1.02 -16.03
N PRO A 9 1.81 1.56 -14.98
CA PRO A 9 1.22 0.73 -13.94
C PRO A 9 0.03 -0.07 -14.46
N ARG A 10 -0.25 -1.17 -13.77
CA ARG A 10 -1.44 -1.99 -14.01
C ARG A 10 -2.31 -2.00 -12.76
N SER A 11 -3.62 -1.91 -12.95
CA SER A 11 -4.59 -2.13 -11.87
C SER A 11 -4.37 -3.50 -11.23
N ILE A 12 -4.26 -3.53 -9.91
CA ILE A 12 -4.06 -4.79 -9.17
C ILE A 12 -5.26 -5.73 -9.32
N ILE A 13 -6.45 -5.19 -9.54
CA ILE A 13 -7.69 -5.97 -9.67
C ILE A 13 -7.90 -6.46 -11.09
N THR A 14 -7.76 -5.58 -12.09
CA THR A 14 -8.12 -5.90 -13.48
C THR A 14 -6.94 -6.29 -14.36
N GLY A 15 -5.70 -6.03 -13.91
CA GLY A 15 -4.48 -6.22 -14.71
C GLY A 15 -4.33 -5.25 -15.89
N LYS A 16 -5.32 -4.38 -16.15
CA LYS A 16 -5.28 -3.40 -17.25
C LYS A 16 -4.32 -2.27 -16.94
N GLN A 17 -3.70 -1.71 -17.96
CA GLN A 17 -2.88 -0.52 -17.81
C GLN A 17 -3.73 0.68 -17.37
N ILE A 18 -3.21 1.46 -16.45
CA ILE A 18 -3.83 2.69 -15.96
C ILE A 18 -2.81 3.84 -15.99
N PRO A 19 -3.27 5.09 -16.01
CA PRO A 19 -2.37 6.24 -15.98
C PRO A 19 -1.46 6.24 -14.74
N LYS A 20 -0.27 6.81 -14.88
CA LYS A 20 0.65 6.97 -13.74
C LYS A 20 0.05 7.91 -12.69
N GLY A 21 0.17 7.52 -11.43
CA GLY A 21 -0.35 8.30 -10.30
C GLY A 21 -1.79 7.96 -9.90
N VAL A 22 -2.47 7.10 -10.66
CA VAL A 22 -3.80 6.59 -10.27
C VAL A 22 -3.65 5.47 -9.25
N SER A 23 -4.41 5.53 -8.17
CA SER A 23 -4.41 4.55 -7.07
C SER A 23 -4.77 3.15 -7.52
N GLY A 24 -4.18 2.16 -6.85
CA GLY A 24 -4.33 0.75 -7.18
C GLY A 24 -3.47 0.31 -8.37
N GLY A 25 -2.66 1.23 -8.91
CA GLY A 25 -1.70 0.92 -9.95
C GLY A 25 -0.43 0.31 -9.39
N VAL A 26 -0.12 -0.93 -9.78
CA VAL A 26 1.11 -1.63 -9.37
C VAL A 26 2.09 -1.73 -10.53
N THR A 27 3.38 -1.67 -10.19
CA THR A 27 4.49 -1.93 -11.11
C THR A 27 5.48 -2.86 -10.44
N VAL A 28 6.22 -3.64 -11.22
CA VAL A 28 7.27 -4.53 -10.68
C VAL A 28 8.29 -3.74 -9.86
N ALA A 29 8.74 -2.58 -10.36
CA ALA A 29 9.70 -1.74 -9.64
C ALA A 29 9.09 -1.16 -8.34
N GLY A 30 7.78 -0.84 -8.32
CA GLY A 30 7.08 -0.41 -7.11
C GLY A 30 7.02 -1.52 -6.07
N PHE A 31 6.70 -2.74 -6.51
CA PHE A 31 6.66 -3.90 -5.62
C PHE A 31 8.05 -4.24 -5.04
N VAL A 32 9.09 -4.25 -5.89
CA VAL A 32 10.47 -4.43 -5.42
C VAL A 32 10.87 -3.34 -4.41
N GLY A 33 10.49 -2.09 -4.67
CA GLY A 33 10.71 -0.99 -3.72
C GLY A 33 10.00 -1.20 -2.37
N ALA A 34 8.78 -1.73 -2.40
CA ALA A 34 8.03 -2.07 -1.18
C ALA A 34 8.71 -3.20 -0.38
N VAL A 35 9.19 -4.24 -1.06
CA VAL A 35 9.95 -5.34 -0.43
C VAL A 35 11.24 -4.79 0.21
N ILE A 36 12.00 -3.97 -0.50
CA ILE A 36 13.22 -3.34 0.04
C ILE A 36 12.89 -2.50 1.27
N GLY A 37 11.81 -1.70 1.23
CA GLY A 37 11.36 -0.90 2.37
C GLY A 37 10.98 -1.77 3.58
N ALA A 38 10.21 -2.83 3.37
CA ALA A 38 9.80 -3.76 4.42
C ALA A 38 11.02 -4.47 5.07
N VAL A 39 11.96 -4.93 4.24
CA VAL A 39 13.22 -5.53 4.71
C VAL A 39 14.05 -4.53 5.49
N SER A 40 14.16 -3.27 5.03
CA SER A 40 14.91 -2.23 5.74
C SER A 40 14.35 -1.96 7.14
N ILE A 41 13.01 -1.92 7.28
CA ILE A 41 12.35 -1.79 8.59
C ILE A 41 12.63 -3.03 9.44
N GLY A 42 12.51 -4.23 8.89
CA GLY A 42 12.83 -5.48 9.58
C GLY A 42 14.28 -5.52 10.09
N VAL A 43 15.23 -5.06 9.28
CA VAL A 43 16.64 -4.93 9.66
C VAL A 43 16.82 -3.93 10.80
N CYS A 44 16.15 -2.76 10.73
CA CYS A 44 16.19 -1.79 11.82
C CYS A 44 15.67 -2.37 13.15
N ILE A 45 14.59 -3.16 13.10
CA ILE A 45 14.04 -3.82 14.28
C ILE A 45 14.99 -4.91 14.79
N TYR A 46 15.60 -5.69 13.90
CA TYR A 46 16.54 -6.76 14.24
C TYR A 46 17.76 -6.23 15.04
N PHE A 47 18.31 -5.06 14.65
CA PHE A 47 19.47 -4.46 15.32
C PHE A 47 19.12 -3.58 16.53
N ASN A 48 17.87 -3.21 16.73
CA ASN A 48 17.44 -2.38 17.85
C ASN A 48 16.87 -3.22 18.99
N ASP A 49 17.61 -4.06 19.65
CA ASP A 49 17.28 -4.85 20.84
C ASP A 49 15.89 -4.61 21.47
N TRP A 50 14.84 -5.02 20.75
CA TRP A 50 13.46 -4.92 21.22
C TRP A 50 13.17 -6.03 22.25
N ILE A 51 13.99 -6.03 23.32
CA ILE A 51 13.98 -7.05 24.37
C ILE A 51 12.59 -7.25 24.96
N GLU A 52 11.85 -6.17 25.15
CA GLU A 52 10.50 -6.25 25.73
C GLU A 52 9.51 -6.91 24.77
N LEU A 53 9.60 -6.63 23.48
CA LEU A 53 8.75 -7.28 22.48
C LEU A 53 9.07 -8.78 22.35
N LYS A 54 10.35 -9.15 22.38
CA LYS A 54 10.78 -10.56 22.36
C LYS A 54 10.23 -11.31 23.54
N LYS A 55 10.33 -10.72 24.75
CA LYS A 55 9.81 -11.32 25.98
C LYS A 55 8.28 -11.45 25.97
N ALA A 56 7.59 -10.43 25.47
CA ALA A 56 6.13 -10.41 25.42
C ALA A 56 5.54 -11.45 24.47
N LEU A 57 6.24 -11.73 23.35
CA LEU A 57 5.78 -12.65 22.32
C LEU A 57 6.37 -14.07 22.44
N ASP A 58 7.40 -14.25 23.28
CA ASP A 58 8.22 -15.48 23.31
C ASP A 58 8.76 -15.89 21.91
N TRP A 59 9.09 -14.87 21.10
CA TRP A 59 9.50 -15.04 19.71
C TRP A 59 10.99 -14.81 19.53
N SER A 60 11.57 -15.57 18.61
CA SER A 60 12.95 -15.35 18.13
C SER A 60 13.01 -14.07 17.27
N GLU A 61 14.21 -13.48 17.19
CA GLU A 61 14.49 -12.32 16.33
C GLU A 61 14.10 -12.56 14.87
N THR A 62 14.37 -13.78 14.39
CA THR A 62 14.00 -14.18 13.03
C THR A 62 12.48 -14.19 12.80
N GLN A 63 11.71 -14.68 13.79
CA GLN A 63 10.24 -14.67 13.69
C GLN A 63 9.70 -13.24 13.65
N ILE A 64 10.21 -12.35 14.51
CA ILE A 64 9.84 -10.93 14.51
C ILE A 64 10.20 -10.30 13.16
N PHE A 65 11.41 -10.50 12.67
CA PHE A 65 11.87 -9.99 11.38
C PHE A 65 10.95 -10.43 10.23
N LEU A 66 10.69 -11.74 10.14
CA LEU A 66 9.84 -12.30 9.08
C LEU A 66 8.41 -11.78 9.17
N SER A 67 7.86 -11.59 10.37
CA SER A 67 6.52 -11.06 10.57
C SER A 67 6.42 -9.61 10.11
N VAL A 68 7.39 -8.77 10.47
CA VAL A 68 7.43 -7.36 10.06
C VAL A 68 7.53 -7.25 8.53
N VAL A 69 8.42 -8.02 7.90
CA VAL A 69 8.57 -8.03 6.45
C VAL A 69 7.29 -8.50 5.77
N SER A 70 6.68 -9.57 6.26
CA SER A 70 5.44 -10.12 5.70
C SER A 70 4.27 -9.14 5.83
N LEU A 71 4.10 -8.50 6.99
CA LEU A 71 3.06 -7.48 7.21
C LEU A 71 3.28 -6.24 6.36
N GLY A 72 4.53 -5.82 6.15
CA GLY A 72 4.85 -4.70 5.26
C GLY A 72 4.48 -4.98 3.80
N ILE A 73 4.75 -6.19 3.31
CA ILE A 73 4.37 -6.62 1.95
C ILE A 73 2.84 -6.74 1.83
N LEU A 74 2.19 -7.37 2.81
CA LEU A 74 0.73 -7.48 2.85
C LEU A 74 0.06 -6.11 2.89
N GLY A 75 0.58 -5.18 3.71
CA GLY A 75 0.09 -3.80 3.75
C GLY A 75 0.13 -3.13 2.38
N THR A 76 1.20 -3.30 1.62
CA THR A 76 1.32 -2.76 0.26
C THR A 76 0.27 -3.33 -0.70
N ILE A 77 -0.03 -4.63 -0.59
CA ILE A 77 -1.06 -5.29 -1.41
C ILE A 77 -2.45 -4.78 -1.02
N ILE A 78 -2.72 -4.69 0.28
CA ILE A 78 -3.99 -4.17 0.82
C ILE A 78 -4.21 -2.73 0.38
N ASP A 79 -3.20 -1.86 0.51
CA ASP A 79 -3.25 -0.46 0.08
C ASP A 79 -3.62 -0.34 -1.40
N SER A 80 -2.92 -1.04 -2.26
CA SER A 80 -3.19 -1.05 -3.70
C SER A 80 -4.59 -1.59 -4.01
N THR A 81 -5.06 -2.60 -3.28
CA THR A 81 -6.39 -3.20 -3.46
C THR A 81 -7.50 -2.23 -3.03
N ILE A 82 -7.39 -1.65 -1.84
CA ILE A 82 -8.35 -0.66 -1.33
C ILE A 82 -8.36 0.57 -2.24
N GLY A 83 -7.18 1.06 -2.66
CA GLY A 83 -7.04 2.19 -3.57
C GLY A 83 -7.67 1.93 -4.93
N ASP A 84 -7.53 0.73 -5.49
CA ASP A 84 -8.17 0.39 -6.77
C ASP A 84 -9.70 0.29 -6.65
N LEU A 85 -10.20 -0.31 -5.58
CA LEU A 85 -11.63 -0.57 -5.40
C LEU A 85 -12.42 0.66 -4.95
N PHE A 86 -11.90 1.40 -3.97
CA PHE A 86 -12.69 2.37 -3.21
C PHE A 86 -12.25 3.82 -3.40
N GLN A 87 -10.98 4.11 -3.72
CA GLN A 87 -10.54 5.48 -3.86
C GLN A 87 -11.26 6.19 -5.02
N GLY A 88 -11.72 7.42 -4.77
CA GLY A 88 -12.37 8.25 -5.77
C GLY A 88 -11.41 8.55 -6.94
N LYS A 89 -11.85 8.23 -8.17
CA LYS A 89 -11.13 8.50 -9.42
C LYS A 89 -11.99 9.38 -10.30
N TYR A 90 -11.37 10.36 -10.91
CA TYR A 90 -12.03 11.39 -11.70
C TYR A 90 -11.57 11.34 -13.15
N THR A 91 -12.48 11.63 -14.06
CA THR A 91 -12.11 11.85 -15.47
C THR A 91 -11.66 13.30 -15.61
N GLN A 92 -10.45 13.50 -16.14
CA GLN A 92 -9.92 14.82 -16.47
C GLN A 92 -10.46 15.29 -17.82
N SER A 93 -10.30 16.58 -18.14
CA SER A 93 -10.71 17.18 -19.40
C SER A 93 -10.05 16.57 -20.65
N ASP A 94 -8.89 15.92 -20.48
CA ASP A 94 -8.19 15.14 -21.52
C ASP A 94 -8.69 13.68 -21.66
N GLY A 95 -9.71 13.29 -20.87
CA GLY A 95 -10.26 11.93 -20.82
C GLY A 95 -9.45 10.92 -20.00
N LEU A 96 -8.35 11.33 -19.37
CA LEU A 96 -7.55 10.46 -18.52
C LEU A 96 -8.12 10.35 -17.11
N LEU A 97 -7.85 9.22 -16.45
CA LEU A 97 -8.19 9.03 -15.03
C LEU A 97 -7.15 9.69 -14.13
N SER A 98 -7.63 10.31 -13.05
CA SER A 98 -6.81 10.90 -12.00
C SER A 98 -7.46 10.69 -10.64
N ASP A 99 -6.65 10.65 -9.57
CA ASP A 99 -7.13 10.63 -8.18
C ASP A 99 -7.50 12.05 -7.67
N VAL A 100 -7.19 13.07 -8.46
CA VAL A 100 -7.49 14.47 -8.15
C VAL A 100 -8.65 14.92 -9.01
N PRO A 101 -9.71 15.52 -8.43
CA PRO A 101 -10.82 16.05 -9.21
C PRO A 101 -10.37 17.16 -10.16
N ASP A 102 -10.96 17.20 -11.36
CA ASP A 102 -10.78 18.33 -12.28
C ASP A 102 -11.35 19.60 -11.63
N LYS A 103 -10.65 20.73 -11.81
CA LYS A 103 -11.04 22.01 -11.18
C LYS A 103 -12.30 22.59 -11.77
N GLU A 104 -12.56 22.35 -13.07
CA GLU A 104 -13.68 22.95 -13.79
C GLU A 104 -14.92 22.04 -13.80
N ASN A 105 -14.72 20.72 -13.95
CA ASN A 105 -15.80 19.73 -14.02
C ASN A 105 -15.39 18.41 -13.33
N PRO A 106 -15.58 18.28 -12.02
CA PRO A 106 -15.22 17.08 -11.28
C PRO A 106 -16.20 15.92 -11.59
N VAL A 107 -15.95 15.16 -12.65
CA VAL A 107 -16.74 13.96 -13.00
C VAL A 107 -16.11 12.73 -12.37
N ILE A 108 -16.83 12.09 -11.45
CA ILE A 108 -16.38 10.85 -10.84
C ILE A 108 -16.51 9.69 -11.84
N ALA A 109 -15.41 9.00 -12.09
CA ALA A 109 -15.36 7.86 -12.99
C ALA A 109 -15.52 6.51 -12.25
N LYS A 110 -14.96 6.42 -11.02
CA LYS A 110 -14.96 5.20 -10.21
C LYS A 110 -14.72 5.52 -8.74
N GLY A 111 -15.11 4.61 -7.86
CA GLY A 111 -14.84 4.71 -6.43
C GLY A 111 -15.79 5.63 -5.68
N VAL A 112 -15.40 6.05 -4.52
CA VAL A 112 -16.23 6.84 -3.59
C VAL A 112 -15.56 8.18 -3.32
N ILE A 113 -16.27 9.28 -3.55
CA ILE A 113 -15.75 10.67 -3.48
C ILE A 113 -14.99 10.97 -2.18
N TRP A 114 -15.52 10.52 -1.05
CA TRP A 114 -14.91 10.79 0.24
C TRP A 114 -13.74 9.85 0.60
N VAL A 115 -13.48 8.79 -0.19
CA VAL A 115 -12.32 7.92 -0.02
C VAL A 115 -11.13 8.53 -0.75
N THR A 116 -10.32 9.25 -0.01
CA THR A 116 -9.07 9.89 -0.47
C THR A 116 -7.88 8.97 -0.22
N ASN A 117 -6.73 9.29 -0.80
CA ASN A 117 -5.46 8.58 -0.55
C ASN A 117 -5.12 8.48 0.95
N ASP A 118 -5.33 9.57 1.72
CA ASP A 118 -5.04 9.56 3.16
C ASP A 118 -5.94 8.58 3.92
N ARG A 119 -7.21 8.47 3.51
CA ARG A 119 -8.13 7.51 4.10
C ARG A 119 -7.79 6.08 3.71
N VAL A 120 -7.36 5.84 2.48
CA VAL A 120 -6.85 4.53 2.06
C VAL A 120 -5.65 4.13 2.92
N ASN A 121 -4.67 5.00 3.09
CA ASN A 121 -3.50 4.75 3.92
C ASN A 121 -3.88 4.46 5.39
N ALA A 122 -4.83 5.24 5.96
CA ALA A 122 -5.31 5.02 7.32
C ALA A 122 -6.04 3.65 7.46
N MET A 123 -6.90 3.31 6.50
CA MET A 123 -7.59 2.02 6.47
C MET A 123 -6.60 0.86 6.33
N THR A 124 -5.63 0.99 5.44
CA THR A 124 -4.56 -0.01 5.24
C THR A 124 -3.77 -0.21 6.53
N GLY A 125 -3.36 0.87 7.18
CA GLY A 125 -2.64 0.82 8.45
C GLY A 125 -3.47 0.08 9.52
N PHE A 126 -4.74 0.45 9.67
CA PHE A 126 -5.65 -0.19 10.62
C PHE A 126 -5.83 -1.70 10.35
N VAL A 127 -6.10 -2.08 9.09
CA VAL A 127 -6.27 -3.50 8.70
C VAL A 127 -4.97 -4.27 8.93
N THR A 128 -3.81 -3.70 8.58
CA THR A 128 -2.51 -4.35 8.77
C THR A 128 -2.18 -4.56 10.25
N VAL A 129 -2.51 -3.59 11.12
CA VAL A 129 -2.34 -3.73 12.57
C VAL A 129 -3.25 -4.82 13.14
N LEU A 130 -4.52 -4.87 12.70
CA LEU A 130 -5.44 -5.94 13.12
C LEU A 130 -4.95 -7.32 12.69
N LEU A 131 -4.50 -7.47 11.44
CA LEU A 131 -3.92 -8.72 10.95
C LEU A 131 -2.66 -9.10 11.73
N GLY A 132 -1.80 -8.12 12.02
CA GLY A 132 -0.64 -8.32 12.88
C GLY A 132 -1.02 -8.82 14.27
N GLY A 133 -2.01 -8.19 14.90
CA GLY A 133 -2.53 -8.65 16.19
C GLY A 133 -3.05 -10.08 16.15
N LEU A 134 -3.82 -10.45 15.13
CA LEU A 134 -4.35 -11.82 14.97
C LEU A 134 -3.26 -12.88 14.70
N ILE A 135 -2.12 -12.48 14.13
CA ILE A 135 -1.01 -13.39 13.87
C ILE A 135 -0.11 -13.53 15.10
N LEU A 136 -0.01 -12.48 15.91
CA LEU A 136 0.92 -12.39 17.05
C LEU A 136 0.30 -12.89 18.36
N PHE A 137 -1.03 -12.90 18.49
CA PHE A 137 -1.78 -13.27 19.69
C PHE A 137 -2.88 -14.29 19.38
#